data_f430505e0a8390361273a832b5d5bb36
#
_entry.id   f430505e0a8390361273a832b5d5bb36
#
_cell.length_a   1.000
_cell.length_b   1.000
_cell.length_c   1.000
_cell.angle_alpha   90.00
_cell.angle_beta   90.00
_cell.angle_gamma   90.00
#
_symmetry.space_group_name_H-M   'P 1'
#
loop_
_entity.id
_entity.type
_entity.pdbx_description
1 polymer ?
#
loop_
_entity_poly.entity_id
_entity_poly.type
_entity_poly.pdbx_seq_one_letter_code
_entity_poly.pdbx_strand_id
1 'polypeptide(L)'
;MINNQEELRQTANLLAARGKGLLAVDESTPTIGKRLAGINLENTEENRQAYRGMLFTAEGIGEYISGVILFEETLYQNHLDGETMVSKINKLGIIPGIKVDK
;
A
#
# COMPACT_ATOMS: atom_id res chain seq x y z
N MET A 1 -19.11 -1.75 21.80
CA MET A 1 -18.57 -0.84 20.76
C MET A 1 -17.23 -0.28 21.22
N ILE A 2 -16.21 -0.41 20.38
CA ILE A 2 -14.89 0.15 20.65
C ILE A 2 -14.98 1.66 20.46
N ASN A 3 -14.51 2.45 21.44
CA ASN A 3 -14.45 3.89 21.27
C ASN A 3 -13.25 4.26 20.38
N ASN A 4 -13.23 5.49 19.86
CA ASN A 4 -12.19 5.93 18.93
C ASN A 4 -10.80 5.87 19.55
N GLN A 5 -10.67 6.15 20.84
CA GLN A 5 -9.38 6.13 21.53
C GLN A 5 -8.81 4.71 21.58
N GLU A 6 -9.65 3.72 21.87
CA GLU A 6 -9.24 2.32 21.90
C GLU A 6 -8.83 1.83 20.51
N GLU A 7 -9.61 2.16 19.50
CA GLU A 7 -9.32 1.80 18.12
C GLU A 7 -8.00 2.42 17.66
N LEU A 8 -7.76 3.69 17.99
CA LEU A 8 -6.50 4.37 17.66
C LEU A 8 -5.31 3.71 18.33
N ARG A 9 -5.46 3.32 19.59
CA ARG A 9 -4.38 2.65 20.32
C ARG A 9 -4.06 1.29 19.71
N GLN A 10 -5.07 0.50 19.37
CA GLN A 10 -4.88 -0.79 18.74
C GLN A 10 -4.17 -0.65 17.39
N THR A 11 -4.60 0.29 16.58
CA THR A 11 -3.98 0.55 15.28
C THR A 11 -2.53 0.97 15.44
N ALA A 12 -2.25 1.89 16.36
CA ALA A 12 -0.88 2.34 16.61
C ALA A 12 0.02 1.19 17.05
N ASN A 13 -0.47 0.31 17.93
CA ASN A 13 0.30 -0.84 18.40
C ASN A 13 0.59 -1.82 17.27
N LEU A 14 -0.38 -2.05 16.38
CA LEU A 14 -0.18 -2.93 15.24
C LEU A 14 0.83 -2.36 14.24
N LEU A 15 0.76 -1.04 14.00
CA LEU A 15 1.70 -0.37 13.10
C LEU A 15 3.13 -0.39 13.66
N ALA A 16 3.27 -0.30 14.97
CA ALA A 16 4.57 -0.30 15.64
C ALA A 16 5.03 -1.70 16.02
N ALA A 17 4.47 -2.74 15.42
CA ALA A 17 4.80 -4.12 15.74
C ALA A 17 6.30 -4.39 15.60
N ARG A 18 6.86 -5.12 16.56
CA ARG A 18 8.29 -5.41 16.61
C ARG A 18 8.71 -6.23 15.39
N GLY A 19 9.82 -5.84 14.78
CA GLY A 19 10.36 -6.54 13.62
C GLY A 19 9.70 -6.21 12.30
N LYS A 20 8.78 -5.24 12.28
CA LYS A 20 8.08 -4.82 11.08
C LYS A 20 8.26 -3.34 10.81
N GLY A 21 8.26 -2.96 9.54
CA GLY A 21 8.37 -1.58 9.11
C GLY A 21 7.13 -1.12 8.36
N LEU A 22 7.11 0.16 8.03
CA LEU A 22 6.09 0.76 7.18
C LEU A 22 6.64 0.88 5.76
N LEU A 23 5.81 0.58 4.77
CA LEU A 23 6.19 0.70 3.36
C LEU A 23 5.45 1.88 2.74
N ALA A 24 6.20 2.83 2.21
CA ALA A 24 5.63 3.96 1.49
C ALA A 24 5.50 3.62 0.01
N VAL A 25 4.27 3.52 -0.49
CA VAL A 25 3.96 3.23 -1.89
C VAL A 25 3.01 4.32 -2.38
N ASP A 26 3.27 5.55 -1.91
CA ASP A 26 2.37 6.69 -2.10
C ASP A 26 2.89 7.68 -3.13
N GLU A 27 3.79 7.26 -4.00
CA GLU A 27 4.36 8.13 -5.01
C GLU A 27 3.25 8.78 -5.84
N SER A 28 3.34 10.10 -6.00
CA SER A 28 2.46 10.83 -6.91
C SER A 28 2.68 10.35 -8.34
N THR A 29 1.74 10.65 -9.23
CA THR A 29 1.83 10.22 -10.62
C THR A 29 3.13 10.64 -11.30
N PRO A 30 3.63 11.88 -11.16
CA PRO A 30 4.93 12.23 -11.75
C PRO A 30 6.10 11.46 -11.13
N THR A 31 6.05 11.20 -9.84
CA THR A 31 7.14 10.49 -9.15
C THR A 31 7.22 9.04 -9.58
N ILE A 32 6.09 8.34 -9.62
CA ILE A 32 6.09 6.95 -10.07
C ILE A 32 6.45 6.86 -11.55
N GLY A 33 6.11 7.89 -12.33
CA GLY A 33 6.52 7.96 -13.73
C GLY A 33 8.03 7.91 -13.91
N LYS A 34 8.77 8.56 -13.05
CA LYS A 34 10.23 8.51 -13.08
C LYS A 34 10.76 7.11 -12.80
N ARG A 35 10.12 6.39 -11.87
CA ARG A 35 10.52 5.00 -11.57
C ARG A 35 10.22 4.07 -12.73
N LEU A 36 9.05 4.22 -13.35
CA LEU A 36 8.67 3.42 -14.51
C LEU A 36 9.58 3.68 -15.71
N ALA A 37 9.95 4.95 -15.94
CA ALA A 37 10.89 5.31 -17.00
C ALA A 37 12.24 4.61 -16.82
N GLY A 38 12.67 4.41 -15.58
CA GLY A 38 13.92 3.72 -15.28
C GLY A 38 13.93 2.25 -15.71
N ILE A 39 12.77 1.65 -15.94
CA ILE A 39 12.63 0.28 -16.43
C ILE A 39 11.95 0.24 -17.81
N ASN A 40 11.97 1.35 -18.52
CA ASN A 40 11.45 1.50 -19.88
C ASN A 40 9.95 1.26 -20.02
N LEU A 41 9.18 1.65 -19.01
CA LEU A 41 7.72 1.58 -19.02
C LEU A 41 7.12 2.97 -19.07
N GLU A 42 6.02 3.11 -19.80
CA GLU A 42 5.26 4.35 -19.84
C GLU A 42 4.50 4.54 -18.53
N ASN A 43 4.26 5.80 -18.17
CA ASN A 43 3.48 6.15 -16.99
C ASN A 43 2.00 6.11 -17.31
N THR A 44 1.44 4.91 -17.36
CA THR A 44 0.00 4.67 -17.58
C THR A 44 -0.62 4.11 -16.32
N GLU A 45 -1.94 4.25 -16.19
CA GLU A 45 -2.64 3.68 -15.05
C GLU A 45 -2.43 2.17 -14.96
N GLU A 46 -2.42 1.47 -16.10
CA GLU A 46 -2.18 0.03 -16.14
C GLU A 46 -0.80 -0.34 -15.59
N ASN A 47 0.22 0.40 -15.99
CA ASN A 47 1.58 0.13 -15.53
C ASN A 47 1.74 0.49 -14.05
N ARG A 48 1.10 1.56 -13.59
CA ARG A 48 1.10 1.91 -12.16
C ARG A 48 0.41 0.83 -11.33
N GLN A 49 -0.72 0.33 -11.81
CA GLN A 49 -1.45 -0.75 -11.16
C GLN A 49 -0.59 -2.01 -11.06
N ALA A 50 0.04 -2.41 -12.15
CA ALA A 50 0.89 -3.60 -12.18
C ALA A 50 2.08 -3.46 -11.23
N TYR A 51 2.72 -2.31 -11.21
CA TYR A 51 3.87 -2.04 -10.33
C TYR A 51 3.47 -2.14 -8.86
N ARG A 52 2.39 -1.48 -8.48
CA ARG A 52 1.92 -1.48 -7.09
C ARG A 52 1.41 -2.86 -6.68
N GLY A 53 0.70 -3.54 -7.57
CA GLY A 53 0.22 -4.90 -7.32
C GLY A 53 1.35 -5.89 -7.10
N MET A 54 2.45 -5.74 -7.83
CA MET A 54 3.63 -6.57 -7.65
C MET A 54 4.18 -6.44 -6.23
N LEU A 55 4.23 -5.22 -5.70
CA LEU A 55 4.73 -4.98 -4.35
C LEU A 55 3.84 -5.67 -3.29
N PHE A 56 2.52 -5.63 -3.48
CA PHE A 56 1.59 -6.21 -2.51
C PHE A 56 1.46 -7.73 -2.62
N THR A 57 2.04 -8.33 -3.64
CA THR A 57 2.04 -9.79 -3.80
C THR A 57 3.43 -10.40 -3.64
N ALA A 58 4.40 -9.60 -3.20
CA ALA A 58 5.74 -10.10 -2.93
C ALA A 58 5.70 -11.11 -1.79
N GLU A 59 6.40 -12.23 -1.97
CA GLU A 59 6.41 -13.31 -0.98
C GLU A 59 6.96 -12.82 0.36
N GLY A 60 6.21 -13.11 1.43
CA GLY A 60 6.65 -12.80 2.80
C GLY A 60 6.44 -11.36 3.22
N ILE A 61 5.85 -10.50 2.37
CA ILE A 61 5.73 -9.07 2.69
C ILE A 61 4.98 -8.84 4.01
N GLY A 62 3.97 -9.66 4.31
CA GLY A 62 3.20 -9.53 5.55
C GLY A 62 3.99 -9.85 6.81
N GLU A 63 5.13 -10.54 6.68
CA GLU A 63 6.00 -10.84 7.82
C GLU A 63 6.85 -9.64 8.23
N TYR A 64 7.16 -8.76 7.30
CA TYR A 64 8.11 -7.67 7.51
C TYR A 64 7.48 -6.28 7.52
N ILE A 65 6.23 -6.16 7.04
CA ILE A 65 5.55 -4.88 6.87
C ILE A 65 4.25 -4.89 7.67
N SER A 66 4.08 -3.89 8.53
CA SER A 66 2.88 -3.74 9.36
C SER A 66 1.88 -2.76 8.75
N GLY A 67 2.34 -1.81 7.95
CA GLY A 67 1.48 -0.82 7.33
C GLY A 67 2.02 -0.34 5.99
N VAL A 68 1.14 0.13 5.14
CA VAL A 68 1.46 0.63 3.79
C VAL A 68 0.81 1.99 3.62
N ILE A 69 1.56 2.96 3.12
CA ILE A 69 1.01 4.28 2.78
C ILE A 69 0.69 4.27 1.29
N LEU A 70 -0.57 4.52 0.94
CA LEU A 70 -1.06 4.45 -0.43
C LEU A 70 -1.28 5.84 -1.02
N PHE A 71 -1.09 5.97 -2.33
CA PHE A 71 -1.58 7.11 -3.09
C PHE A 71 -3.07 6.92 -3.37
N GLU A 72 -3.82 8.02 -3.49
CA GLU A 72 -5.28 7.98 -3.63
C GLU A 72 -5.74 7.05 -4.75
N GLU A 73 -5.09 7.09 -5.91
CA GLU A 73 -5.44 6.25 -7.06
C GLU A 73 -5.51 4.77 -6.67
N THR A 74 -4.58 4.31 -5.85
CA THR A 74 -4.48 2.89 -5.46
C THR A 74 -5.68 2.43 -4.65
N LEU A 75 -6.32 3.32 -3.90
CA LEU A 75 -7.52 2.97 -3.12
C LEU A 75 -8.65 2.45 -4.01
N TYR A 76 -8.70 2.91 -5.25
CA TYR A 76 -9.77 2.59 -6.18
C TYR A 76 -9.37 1.55 -7.22
N GLN A 77 -8.13 1.09 -7.20
CA GLN A 77 -7.63 0.13 -8.17
C GLN A 77 -7.85 -1.30 -7.71
N ASN A 78 -8.02 -2.18 -8.67
CA ASN A 78 -8.01 -3.62 -8.44
C ASN A 78 -6.66 -4.19 -8.85
N HIS A 79 -6.28 -5.32 -8.26
CA HIS A 79 -5.18 -6.13 -8.76
C HIS A 79 -5.62 -6.82 -10.05
N LEU A 80 -4.67 -7.38 -10.79
CA LEU A 80 -4.95 -8.04 -12.06
C LEU A 80 -5.95 -9.20 -11.95
N ASP A 81 -6.10 -9.78 -10.76
CA ASP A 81 -7.07 -10.85 -10.51
C ASP A 81 -8.47 -10.33 -10.18
N GLY A 82 -8.69 -9.03 -10.20
CA GLY A 82 -9.97 -8.40 -9.92
C GLY A 82 -10.23 -8.07 -8.46
N GLU A 83 -9.40 -8.53 -7.54
CA GLU A 83 -9.51 -8.18 -6.13
C GLU A 83 -8.97 -6.77 -5.90
N THR A 84 -9.60 -5.98 -5.01
CA THR A 84 -9.11 -4.62 -4.73
C THR A 84 -7.74 -4.67 -4.06
N MET A 85 -6.92 -3.64 -4.28
CA MET A 85 -5.62 -3.54 -3.64
C MET A 85 -5.75 -3.52 -2.12
N VAL A 86 -6.73 -2.78 -1.60
CA VAL A 86 -6.97 -2.69 -0.15
C VAL A 86 -7.33 -4.06 0.42
N SER A 87 -8.14 -4.85 -0.27
CA SER A 87 -8.49 -6.19 0.17
C SER A 87 -7.27 -7.10 0.25
N LYS A 88 -6.39 -7.03 -0.75
CA LYS A 88 -5.15 -7.82 -0.74
C LYS A 88 -4.25 -7.43 0.43
N ILE A 89 -4.12 -6.14 0.70
CA ILE A 89 -3.32 -5.63 1.81
C ILE A 89 -3.89 -6.12 3.13
N ASN A 90 -5.19 -6.05 3.31
CA ASN A 90 -5.86 -6.52 4.53
C ASN A 90 -5.67 -8.03 4.76
N LYS A 91 -5.73 -8.82 3.71
CA LYS A 91 -5.54 -10.28 3.81
C LYS A 91 -4.14 -10.66 4.27
N LEU A 92 -3.15 -9.80 4.01
CA LEU A 92 -1.78 -10.00 4.45
C LEU A 92 -1.55 -9.57 5.90
N GLY A 93 -2.57 -9.02 6.56
CA GLY A 93 -2.44 -8.50 7.91
C GLY A 93 -1.75 -7.13 7.95
N ILE A 94 -1.67 -6.45 6.81
CA ILE A 94 -1.02 -5.14 6.68
C ILE A 94 -2.11 -4.05 6.75
N ILE A 95 -1.84 -2.98 7.47
CA ILE A 95 -2.78 -1.88 7.65
C ILE A 95 -2.60 -0.87 6.51
N PRO A 96 -3.64 -0.61 5.69
CA PRO A 96 -3.54 0.42 4.65
C PRO A 96 -3.67 1.81 5.25
N GLY A 97 -2.83 2.72 4.79
CA GLY A 97 -2.87 4.14 5.11
C GLY A 97 -2.95 4.94 3.82
N ILE A 98 -3.19 6.24 3.94
CA ILE A 98 -3.39 7.13 2.80
C ILE A 98 -2.49 8.35 2.91
N LYS A 99 -1.91 8.75 1.77
CA LYS A 99 -1.15 9.98 1.66
C LYS A 99 -2.09 11.18 1.80
N VAL A 100 -1.83 12.03 2.79
CA VAL A 100 -2.64 13.22 3.04
C VAL A 100 -1.93 14.53 2.70
N ASP A 101 -0.63 14.50 2.50
CA ASP A 101 0.14 15.66 2.06
C ASP A 101 -0.01 15.82 0.54
N LYS A 102 -0.37 16.99 0.10
CA LYS A 102 -0.56 17.25 -1.33
C LYS A 102 0.35 18.37 -1.80
#